data_6edf8814e829166bade0227270788a4f
#
_entry.id   6edf8814e829166bade0227270788a4f
#
_cell.length_a   1.000
_cell.length_b   1.000
_cell.length_c   1.000
_cell.angle_alpha   90.00
_cell.angle_beta   90.00
_cell.angle_gamma   90.00
#
_symmetry.space_group_name_H-M   'P 1'
#
loop_
_entity.id
_entity.type
_entity.pdbx_description
1 polymer ?
#
loop_
_entity_poly.entity_id
_entity_poly.type
_entity_poly.pdbx_seq_one_letter_code
_entity_poly.pdbx_strand_id
1 'polypeptide(L)'
;MNPKFGGLDLAQRVDNSALVVLELDEGVLKQVGQKVWAHIDYSLIFKSLAKINELEKFNKISYDRTGVGDAVAKLISPPMRKICRPVVLTIKKKFELITLVKGLFNEKKLSIHDRDLFREVTEQEVVTSDAGNLLYRHPQGFHDDRFWALALACDAGSYAVRGITKARAIAASPREMN
;
A
#
# COMPACT_ATOMS: atom_id res chain seq x y z
N MET A 1 -17.16 10.93 6.08
CA MET A 1 -16.55 9.59 5.87
C MET A 1 -15.06 9.81 5.65
N ASN A 2 -14.23 9.11 6.40
CA ASN A 2 -12.78 9.26 6.29
C ASN A 2 -12.25 8.73 4.95
N PRO A 3 -11.22 9.35 4.35
CA PRO A 3 -10.62 8.86 3.11
C PRO A 3 -10.02 7.47 3.26
N LYS A 4 -10.26 6.59 2.27
CA LYS A 4 -9.71 5.23 2.24
C LYS A 4 -8.75 5.03 1.08
N PHE A 5 -7.71 4.25 1.33
CA PHE A 5 -6.63 3.97 0.39
C PHE A 5 -6.39 2.47 0.32
N GLY A 6 -6.24 1.97 -0.91
CA GLY A 6 -5.97 0.56 -1.16
C GLY A 6 -4.54 0.36 -1.68
N GLY A 7 -3.94 -0.74 -1.29
CA GLY A 7 -2.73 -1.27 -1.92
C GLY A 7 -2.98 -2.69 -2.36
N LEU A 8 -2.73 -2.98 -3.63
CA LEU A 8 -2.96 -4.29 -4.22
C LEU A 8 -1.64 -4.84 -4.76
N ASP A 9 -1.15 -5.89 -4.14
CA ASP A 9 -0.06 -6.69 -4.65
C ASP A 9 -0.60 -7.82 -5.53
N LEU A 10 -0.11 -7.91 -6.77
CA LEU A 10 -0.57 -8.86 -7.76
C LEU A 10 0.50 -9.94 -7.99
N ALA A 11 0.27 -11.11 -7.49
CA ALA A 11 1.17 -12.24 -7.69
C ALA A 11 1.04 -12.89 -9.08
N GLN A 12 2.16 -13.37 -9.61
CA GLN A 12 2.16 -14.22 -10.80
C GLN A 12 1.92 -15.68 -10.40
N ARG A 13 0.85 -16.26 -10.91
CA ARG A 13 0.48 -17.70 -10.98
C ARG A 13 0.70 -18.61 -9.76
N VAL A 14 1.74 -18.42 -8.95
CA VAL A 14 2.15 -19.34 -7.86
C VAL A 14 1.94 -18.73 -6.47
N ASP A 15 2.05 -17.42 -6.35
CA ASP A 15 1.93 -16.68 -5.09
C ASP A 15 0.52 -16.13 -4.88
N ASN A 16 0.26 -15.58 -3.72
CA ASN A 16 -1.02 -14.98 -3.38
C ASN A 16 -1.06 -13.51 -3.79
N SER A 17 -2.19 -13.05 -4.31
CA SER A 17 -2.44 -11.62 -4.42
C SER A 17 -3.05 -11.10 -3.12
N ALA A 18 -2.65 -9.91 -2.69
CA ALA A 18 -3.14 -9.33 -1.44
C ALA A 18 -3.64 -7.89 -1.64
N LEU A 19 -4.70 -7.54 -0.93
CA LEU A 19 -5.21 -6.18 -0.79
C LEU A 19 -5.14 -5.78 0.67
N VAL A 20 -4.60 -4.59 0.95
CA VAL A 20 -4.70 -3.92 2.26
C VAL A 20 -5.48 -2.63 2.09
N VAL A 21 -6.39 -2.36 3.03
CA VAL A 21 -7.21 -1.15 3.08
C VAL A 21 -6.80 -0.33 4.29
N LEU A 22 -6.43 0.92 4.04
CA LEU A 22 -6.12 1.92 5.06
C LEU A 22 -7.17 3.03 5.05
N GLU A 23 -7.62 3.45 6.21
CA GLU A 23 -8.45 4.63 6.42
C GLU A 23 -7.61 5.73 7.06
N LEU A 24 -7.71 6.96 6.56
CA LEU A 24 -7.05 8.11 7.14
C LEU A 24 -7.95 8.78 8.16
N ASP A 25 -7.62 8.61 9.43
CA ASP A 25 -8.33 9.20 10.54
C ASP A 25 -7.37 10.04 11.40
N GLU A 26 -7.69 11.31 11.60
CA GLU A 26 -6.89 12.28 12.36
C GLU A 26 -5.41 12.39 11.98
N GLY A 27 -5.08 12.08 10.71
CA GLY A 27 -3.71 12.12 10.20
C GLY A 27 -2.94 10.81 10.38
N VAL A 28 -3.59 9.76 10.88
CA VAL A 28 -3.08 8.40 11.01
C VAL A 28 -3.73 7.49 9.98
N LEU A 29 -2.94 6.73 9.24
CA LEU A 29 -3.41 5.65 8.39
C LEU A 29 -3.65 4.42 9.27
N LYS A 30 -4.91 4.01 9.39
CA LYS A 30 -5.33 2.86 10.19
C LYS A 30 -5.73 1.71 9.27
N GLN A 31 -5.21 0.52 9.49
CA GLN A 31 -5.68 -0.66 8.77
C GLN A 31 -7.13 -0.94 9.16
N VAL A 32 -8.02 -1.02 8.16
CA VAL A 32 -9.45 -1.30 8.36
C VAL A 32 -9.89 -2.56 7.63
N GLY A 33 -9.05 -3.11 6.74
CA GLY A 33 -9.36 -4.36 6.05
C GLY A 33 -8.16 -4.92 5.31
N GLN A 34 -8.29 -6.20 4.99
CA GLN A 34 -7.38 -6.89 4.08
C GLN A 34 -8.10 -8.06 3.39
N LYS A 35 -7.57 -8.48 2.27
CA LYS A 35 -8.02 -9.68 1.56
C LYS A 35 -6.85 -10.33 0.83
N VAL A 36 -6.79 -11.65 0.90
CA VAL A 36 -5.82 -12.47 0.16
C VAL A 36 -6.58 -13.36 -0.82
N TRP A 37 -6.04 -13.49 -2.02
CA TRP A 37 -6.54 -14.40 -3.05
C TRP A 37 -5.44 -15.38 -3.40
N ALA A 38 -5.66 -16.65 -3.10
CA ALA A 38 -4.75 -17.73 -3.45
C ALA A 38 -5.05 -18.23 -4.88
N HIS A 39 -4.06 -18.17 -5.76
CA HIS A 39 -4.09 -18.73 -7.12
C HIS A 39 -5.33 -18.34 -7.96
N ILE A 40 -5.77 -17.09 -7.88
CA ILE A 40 -6.97 -16.60 -8.57
C ILE A 40 -6.58 -15.74 -9.77
N ASP A 41 -7.33 -15.89 -10.87
CA ASP A 41 -7.17 -15.08 -12.08
C ASP A 41 -7.39 -13.59 -11.81
N TYR A 42 -6.56 -12.75 -12.44
CA TYR A 42 -6.62 -11.30 -12.28
C TYR A 42 -7.98 -10.69 -12.61
N SER A 43 -8.72 -11.27 -13.56
CA SER A 43 -10.07 -10.78 -13.90
C SER A 43 -11.03 -10.90 -12.74
N LEU A 44 -10.92 -11.96 -11.95
CA LEU A 44 -11.72 -12.19 -10.75
C LEU A 44 -11.27 -11.29 -9.59
N ILE A 45 -9.95 -11.03 -9.47
CA ILE A 45 -9.42 -10.08 -8.49
C ILE A 45 -9.98 -8.69 -8.75
N PHE A 46 -9.92 -8.19 -10.01
CA PHE A 46 -10.44 -6.85 -10.34
C PHE A 46 -11.97 -6.76 -10.24
N LYS A 47 -12.71 -7.83 -10.55
CA LYS A 47 -14.15 -7.89 -10.27
C LYS A 47 -14.45 -7.81 -8.76
N SER A 48 -13.67 -8.53 -7.95
CA SER A 48 -13.76 -8.48 -6.49
C SER A 48 -13.40 -7.08 -5.96
N LEU A 49 -12.33 -6.47 -6.48
CA LEU A 49 -11.89 -5.12 -6.10
C LEU A 49 -12.97 -4.08 -6.41
N ALA A 50 -13.65 -4.18 -7.56
CA ALA A 50 -14.75 -3.29 -7.90
C ALA A 50 -15.91 -3.40 -6.90
N LYS A 51 -16.29 -4.62 -6.48
CA LYS A 51 -17.31 -4.82 -5.44
C LYS A 51 -16.87 -4.28 -4.07
N ILE A 52 -15.60 -4.47 -3.71
CA ILE A 52 -15.05 -3.90 -2.47
C ILE A 52 -15.12 -2.37 -2.54
N ASN A 53 -14.79 -1.76 -3.69
CA ASN A 53 -14.88 -0.31 -3.86
C ASN A 53 -16.32 0.24 -3.74
N GLU A 54 -17.35 -0.54 -4.08
CA GLU A 54 -18.74 -0.12 -3.86
C GLU A 54 -19.05 0.10 -2.38
N LEU A 55 -18.38 -0.65 -1.49
CA LEU A 55 -18.53 -0.57 -0.03
C LEU A 55 -17.54 0.44 0.57
N GLU A 56 -16.27 0.32 0.23
CA GLU A 56 -15.19 1.06 0.87
C GLU A 56 -15.03 2.49 0.33
N LYS A 57 -15.45 2.76 -0.91
CA LYS A 57 -15.36 4.08 -1.57
C LYS A 57 -13.93 4.63 -1.57
N PHE A 58 -13.00 3.88 -2.15
CA PHE A 58 -11.59 4.27 -2.19
C PHE A 58 -11.37 5.64 -2.84
N ASN A 59 -10.54 6.46 -2.21
CA ASN A 59 -10.01 7.67 -2.80
C ASN A 59 -8.90 7.36 -3.83
N LYS A 60 -8.07 6.35 -3.52
CA LYS A 60 -6.98 5.91 -4.38
C LYS A 60 -6.57 4.47 -4.06
N ILE A 61 -6.14 3.75 -5.10
CA ILE A 61 -5.57 2.42 -4.99
C ILE A 61 -4.25 2.41 -5.75
N SER A 62 -3.14 2.06 -5.10
CA SER A 62 -1.88 1.73 -5.79
C SER A 62 -1.82 0.22 -5.98
N TYR A 63 -1.47 -0.25 -7.20
CA TYR A 63 -1.35 -1.68 -7.47
C TYR A 63 -0.01 -2.01 -8.13
N ASP A 64 0.56 -3.16 -7.79
CA ASP A 64 1.78 -3.64 -8.44
C ASP A 64 1.49 -4.04 -9.89
N ARG A 65 2.27 -3.47 -10.81
CA ARG A 65 2.25 -3.82 -12.24
C ARG A 65 3.50 -4.58 -12.66
N THR A 66 4.38 -4.93 -11.76
CA THR A 66 5.65 -5.60 -12.07
C THR A 66 5.36 -6.97 -12.68
N GLY A 67 5.86 -7.20 -13.90
CA GLY A 67 5.72 -8.51 -14.57
C GLY A 67 4.33 -8.87 -15.10
N VAL A 68 3.28 -8.13 -14.78
CA VAL A 68 1.90 -8.44 -15.25
C VAL A 68 1.51 -7.73 -16.55
N GLY A 69 2.35 -6.78 -17.01
CA GLY A 69 2.19 -6.10 -18.29
C GLY A 69 0.93 -5.26 -18.44
N ASP A 70 0.66 -4.80 -19.68
CA ASP A 70 -0.50 -3.94 -19.99
C ASP A 70 -1.83 -4.70 -20.02
N ALA A 71 -1.82 -6.02 -20.03
CA ALA A 71 -3.03 -6.83 -20.03
C ALA A 71 -3.89 -6.56 -18.79
N VAL A 72 -3.27 -6.35 -17.63
CA VAL A 72 -3.96 -6.05 -16.37
C VAL A 72 -4.68 -4.71 -16.43
N ALA A 73 -4.12 -3.69 -17.07
CA ALA A 73 -4.78 -2.39 -17.21
C ALA A 73 -6.13 -2.47 -17.94
N LYS A 74 -6.30 -3.45 -18.83
CA LYS A 74 -7.56 -3.68 -19.57
C LYS A 74 -8.65 -4.30 -18.69
N LEU A 75 -8.26 -4.98 -17.61
CA LEU A 75 -9.19 -5.61 -16.66
C LEU A 75 -9.82 -4.60 -15.69
N ILE A 76 -9.19 -3.43 -15.54
CA ILE A 76 -9.67 -2.38 -14.65
C ILE A 76 -10.86 -1.67 -15.33
N SER A 77 -12.03 -1.71 -14.71
CA SER A 77 -13.23 -1.04 -15.23
C SER A 77 -13.04 0.48 -15.32
N PRO A 78 -13.71 1.18 -16.27
CA PRO A 78 -13.53 2.61 -16.46
C PRO A 78 -13.70 3.47 -15.21
N PRO A 79 -14.65 3.24 -14.29
CA PRO A 79 -14.75 3.98 -13.04
C PRO A 79 -13.53 3.78 -12.15
N MET A 80 -13.03 2.53 -12.06
CA MET A 80 -11.87 2.17 -11.24
C MET A 80 -10.55 2.76 -11.77
N ARG A 81 -10.42 3.00 -13.08
CA ARG A 81 -9.20 3.60 -13.66
C ARG A 81 -8.88 4.97 -13.10
N LYS A 82 -9.89 5.73 -12.65
CA LYS A 82 -9.69 7.07 -12.08
C LYS A 82 -9.00 7.04 -10.72
N ILE A 83 -9.14 5.94 -9.98
CA ILE A 83 -8.61 5.77 -8.63
C ILE A 83 -7.44 4.79 -8.57
N CYS A 84 -7.29 3.89 -9.56
CA CYS A 84 -6.22 2.90 -9.61
C CYS A 84 -4.97 3.49 -10.26
N ARG A 85 -3.84 3.41 -9.55
CA ARG A 85 -2.52 3.85 -10.02
C ARG A 85 -1.56 2.66 -10.10
N PRO A 86 -0.99 2.37 -11.29
CA PRO A 86 0.03 1.34 -11.42
C PRO A 86 1.34 1.79 -10.77
N VAL A 87 2.03 0.87 -10.14
CA VAL A 87 3.36 1.02 -9.57
C VAL A 87 4.24 -0.12 -10.07
N VAL A 88 5.45 0.17 -10.53
CA VAL A 88 6.44 -0.85 -10.87
C VAL A 88 7.40 -0.96 -9.70
N LEU A 89 7.46 -2.11 -9.06
CA LEU A 89 8.29 -2.39 -7.89
C LEU A 89 9.75 -2.68 -8.28
N THR A 90 10.44 -1.66 -8.83
CA THR A 90 11.89 -1.72 -9.01
C THR A 90 12.60 -1.77 -7.65
N ILE A 91 13.88 -2.17 -7.62
CA ILE A 91 14.69 -2.16 -6.38
C ILE A 91 14.63 -0.79 -5.70
N LYS A 92 14.80 0.30 -6.47
CA LYS A 92 14.68 1.66 -5.95
C LYS A 92 13.30 1.94 -5.37
N LYS A 93 12.21 1.55 -6.09
CA LYS A 93 10.85 1.79 -5.62
C LYS A 93 10.53 0.98 -4.37
N LYS A 94 10.99 -0.26 -4.29
CA LYS A 94 10.89 -1.08 -3.07
C LYS A 94 11.56 -0.39 -1.89
N PHE A 95 12.77 0.14 -2.05
CA PHE A 95 13.47 0.90 -1.01
C PHE A 95 12.68 2.14 -0.56
N GLU A 96 12.16 2.93 -1.51
CA GLU A 96 11.32 4.10 -1.22
C GLU A 96 10.08 3.74 -0.40
N LEU A 97 9.38 2.66 -0.78
CA LEU A 97 8.18 2.20 -0.10
C LEU A 97 8.45 1.72 1.32
N ILE A 98 9.53 0.95 1.53
CA ILE A 98 9.91 0.50 2.87
C ILE A 98 10.31 1.69 3.75
N THR A 99 11.06 2.65 3.20
CA THR A 99 11.41 3.88 3.92
C THR A 99 10.15 4.67 4.30
N LEU A 100 9.16 4.74 3.41
CA LEU A 100 7.87 5.36 3.70
C LEU A 100 7.14 4.67 4.85
N VAL A 101 7.01 3.34 4.80
CA VAL A 101 6.35 2.55 5.85
C VAL A 101 7.04 2.75 7.20
N LYS A 102 8.39 2.63 7.24
CA LYS A 102 9.18 2.87 8.46
C LYS A 102 8.99 4.30 8.99
N GLY A 103 9.00 5.30 8.11
CA GLY A 103 8.77 6.69 8.49
C GLY A 103 7.40 6.91 9.12
N LEU A 104 6.35 6.35 8.52
CA LEU A 104 4.98 6.45 9.03
C LEU A 104 4.83 5.77 10.41
N PHE A 105 5.48 4.62 10.64
CA PHE A 105 5.50 3.98 11.96
C PHE A 105 6.23 4.82 12.99
N ASN A 106 7.43 5.33 12.67
CA ASN A 106 8.22 6.14 13.59
C ASN A 106 7.49 7.44 13.97
N GLU A 107 6.75 8.02 13.04
CA GLU A 107 5.94 9.21 13.26
C GLU A 107 4.57 8.92 13.90
N LYS A 108 4.28 7.65 14.25
CA LYS A 108 2.98 7.19 14.76
C LYS A 108 1.80 7.54 13.83
N LYS A 109 2.05 7.55 12.52
CA LYS A 109 1.09 7.85 11.46
C LYS A 109 0.59 6.60 10.73
N LEU A 110 0.97 5.40 11.18
CA LEU A 110 0.50 4.12 10.68
C LEU A 110 0.16 3.21 11.85
N SER A 111 -1.04 2.61 11.81
CA SER A 111 -1.52 1.65 12.79
C SER A 111 -1.98 0.37 12.09
N ILE A 112 -1.45 -0.76 12.53
CA ILE A 112 -1.79 -2.10 12.05
C ILE A 112 -2.27 -2.90 13.26
N HIS A 113 -3.30 -3.72 13.09
CA HIS A 113 -3.84 -4.59 14.14
C HIS A 113 -4.01 -6.05 13.69
N ASP A 114 -3.87 -6.34 12.40
CA ASP A 114 -3.88 -7.70 11.90
C ASP A 114 -2.55 -8.40 12.21
N ARG A 115 -2.62 -9.60 12.79
CA ARG A 115 -1.44 -10.37 13.24
C ARG A 115 -0.56 -10.83 12.10
N ASP A 116 -1.16 -11.33 11.02
CA ASP A 116 -0.41 -11.88 9.89
C ASP A 116 0.32 -10.76 9.16
N LEU A 117 -0.36 -9.63 8.94
CA LEU A 117 0.27 -8.44 8.36
C LEU A 117 1.39 -7.90 9.25
N PHE A 118 1.16 -7.81 10.56
CA PHE A 118 2.19 -7.36 11.50
C PHE A 118 3.42 -8.26 11.46
N ARG A 119 3.23 -9.57 11.38
CA ARG A 119 4.29 -10.55 11.25
C ARG A 119 5.09 -10.34 9.95
N GLU A 120 4.43 -10.22 8.80
CA GLU A 120 5.10 -9.94 7.53
C GLU A 120 5.91 -8.63 7.56
N VAL A 121 5.42 -7.60 8.26
CA VAL A 121 6.14 -6.32 8.45
C VAL A 121 7.40 -6.49 9.30
N THR A 122 7.33 -7.28 10.37
CA THR A 122 8.44 -7.43 11.33
C THR A 122 9.50 -8.42 10.86
N GLU A 123 9.17 -9.34 9.96
CA GLU A 123 10.08 -10.37 9.42
C GLU A 123 10.84 -9.92 8.17
N GLN A 124 10.67 -8.67 7.71
CA GLN A 124 11.47 -8.13 6.61
C GLN A 124 12.93 -7.97 7.01
N GLU A 125 13.82 -8.62 6.28
CA GLU A 125 15.26 -8.56 6.47
C GLU A 125 15.94 -7.65 5.44
N VAL A 126 16.95 -6.92 5.88
CA VAL A 126 17.84 -6.15 5.01
C VAL A 126 19.11 -6.95 4.79
N VAL A 127 19.38 -7.30 3.54
CA VAL A 127 20.62 -8.00 3.16
C VAL A 127 21.36 -7.17 2.12
N THR A 128 22.68 -7.28 2.12
CA THR A 128 23.52 -6.67 1.08
C THR A 128 23.82 -7.71 0.00
N SER A 129 23.54 -7.36 -1.26
CA SER A 129 23.92 -8.21 -2.40
C SER A 129 25.44 -8.23 -2.59
N ASP A 130 25.96 -9.18 -3.38
CA ASP A 130 27.38 -9.26 -3.75
C ASP A 130 27.86 -7.98 -4.47
N ALA A 131 26.97 -7.27 -5.12
CA ALA A 131 27.23 -5.97 -5.78
C ALA A 131 27.11 -4.76 -4.82
N GLY A 132 26.97 -4.98 -3.51
CA GLY A 132 26.86 -3.92 -2.50
C GLY A 132 25.49 -3.23 -2.41
N ASN A 133 24.47 -3.70 -3.13
CA ASN A 133 23.14 -3.13 -3.07
C ASN A 133 22.35 -3.68 -1.86
N LEU A 134 21.63 -2.80 -1.17
CA LEU A 134 20.68 -3.23 -0.15
C LEU A 134 19.48 -3.91 -0.82
N LEU A 135 19.22 -5.13 -0.40
CA LEU A 135 18.05 -5.90 -0.82
C LEU A 135 17.18 -6.17 0.40
N TYR A 136 15.86 -6.14 0.16
CA TYR A 136 14.91 -6.57 1.18
C TYR A 136 14.42 -7.97 0.82
N ARG A 137 14.50 -8.85 1.80
CA ARG A 137 14.07 -10.24 1.67
C ARG A 137 13.24 -10.62 2.89
N HIS A 138 12.43 -11.62 2.72
CA HIS A 138 11.82 -12.38 3.82
C HIS A 138 12.55 -13.70 4.00
N PRO A 139 12.54 -14.31 5.20
CA PRO A 139 13.07 -15.65 5.42
C PRO A 139 12.42 -16.68 4.49
N GLN A 140 13.15 -17.74 4.16
CA GLN A 140 12.64 -18.81 3.31
C GLN A 140 11.37 -19.44 3.91
N GLY A 141 10.30 -19.58 3.09
CA GLY A 141 9.01 -20.13 3.52
C GLY A 141 8.04 -19.09 4.10
N PHE A 142 8.40 -17.82 4.12
CA PHE A 142 7.50 -16.72 4.47
C PHE A 142 6.98 -16.03 3.21
N HIS A 143 5.78 -15.46 3.32
CA HIS A 143 5.16 -14.64 2.29
C HIS A 143 5.26 -13.18 2.70
N ASP A 144 5.38 -12.27 1.73
CA ASP A 144 5.40 -10.82 1.96
C ASP A 144 4.33 -10.08 1.13
N ASP A 145 3.33 -10.82 0.63
CA ASP A 145 2.28 -10.29 -0.22
C ASP A 145 1.47 -9.16 0.49
N ARG A 146 1.13 -9.38 1.78
CA ARG A 146 0.41 -8.37 2.59
C ARG A 146 1.29 -7.17 2.90
N PHE A 147 2.59 -7.40 3.11
CA PHE A 147 3.54 -6.31 3.33
C PHE A 147 3.63 -5.39 2.11
N TRP A 148 3.77 -5.94 0.89
CA TRP A 148 3.81 -5.13 -0.32
C TRP A 148 2.47 -4.44 -0.59
N ALA A 149 1.34 -5.11 -0.33
CA ALA A 149 0.03 -4.48 -0.38
C ALA A 149 -0.08 -3.32 0.64
N LEU A 150 0.41 -3.47 1.87
CA LEU A 150 0.47 -2.38 2.85
C LEU A 150 1.32 -1.20 2.35
N ALA A 151 2.51 -1.49 1.83
CA ALA A 151 3.43 -0.48 1.34
C ALA A 151 2.82 0.34 0.18
N LEU A 152 2.09 -0.33 -0.72
CA LEU A 152 1.32 0.29 -1.79
C LEU A 152 0.13 1.12 -1.25
N ALA A 153 -0.56 0.65 -0.20
CA ALA A 153 -1.63 1.41 0.43
C ALA A 153 -1.10 2.68 1.12
N CYS A 154 0.05 2.60 1.78
CA CYS A 154 0.77 3.76 2.34
C CYS A 154 1.17 4.75 1.24
N ASP A 155 1.67 4.28 0.10
CA ASP A 155 1.98 5.12 -1.06
C ASP A 155 0.73 5.83 -1.60
N ALA A 156 -0.41 5.14 -1.69
CA ALA A 156 -1.68 5.73 -2.10
C ALA A 156 -2.14 6.85 -1.16
N GLY A 157 -1.96 6.67 0.17
CA GLY A 157 -2.40 7.60 1.21
C GLY A 157 -1.41 8.69 1.61
N SER A 158 -0.12 8.57 1.24
CA SER A 158 0.97 9.42 1.74
C SER A 158 0.77 10.93 1.51
N TYR A 159 0.21 11.31 0.37
CA TYR A 159 -0.05 12.72 0.06
C TYR A 159 -1.13 13.32 0.97
N ALA A 160 -2.16 12.56 1.31
CA ALA A 160 -3.23 13.01 2.20
C ALA A 160 -2.70 13.21 3.62
N VAL A 161 -1.85 12.31 4.12
CA VAL A 161 -1.17 12.44 5.42
C VAL A 161 -0.32 13.72 5.47
N ARG A 162 0.51 13.96 4.44
CA ARG A 162 1.35 15.16 4.37
C ARG A 162 0.53 16.44 4.30
N GLY A 163 -0.59 16.43 3.57
CA GLY A 163 -1.50 17.57 3.47
C GLY A 163 -2.07 17.96 4.83
N ILE A 164 -2.54 17.01 5.63
CA ILE A 164 -3.05 17.26 6.99
C ILE A 164 -1.95 17.79 7.91
N THR A 165 -0.75 17.20 7.86
CA THR A 165 0.39 17.64 8.67
C THR A 165 0.75 19.10 8.36
N LYS A 166 0.80 19.47 7.07
CA LYS A 166 1.09 20.84 6.64
C LYS A 166 0.00 21.83 7.10
N ALA A 167 -1.27 21.48 6.95
CA ALA A 167 -2.38 22.31 7.37
C ALA A 167 -2.38 22.56 8.89
N ARG A 168 -2.11 21.51 9.69
CA ARG A 168 -1.98 21.64 11.16
C ARG A 168 -0.79 22.51 11.57
N ALA A 169 0.35 22.40 10.89
CA ALA A 169 1.51 23.24 11.15
C ALA A 169 1.23 24.73 10.88
N ILE A 170 0.54 25.04 9.78
CA ILE A 170 0.12 26.41 9.44
C ILE A 170 -0.86 26.96 10.48
N ALA A 171 -1.83 26.14 10.92
CA ALA A 171 -2.81 26.55 11.92
C ALA A 171 -2.21 26.78 13.31
N ALA A 172 -1.13 26.07 13.64
CA ALA A 172 -0.40 26.20 14.91
C ALA A 172 0.66 27.31 14.91
N SER A 173 0.97 27.92 13.76
CA SER A 173 1.89 29.06 13.68
C SER A 173 1.24 30.30 14.30
N PRO A 174 1.90 31.02 15.25
CA PRO A 174 1.36 32.25 15.80
C PRO A 174 1.12 33.24 14.65
N ARG A 175 -0.10 33.75 14.54
CA ARG A 175 -0.36 34.91 13.67
C ARG A 175 0.41 36.06 14.30
N GLU A 176 1.44 36.56 13.64
CA GLU A 176 2.00 37.85 13.98
C GLU A 176 0.86 38.87 13.90
N MET A 177 0.39 39.29 15.06
CA MET A 177 -0.53 40.42 15.16
C MET A 177 0.30 41.67 14.94
N ASN A 178 0.23 42.20 13.73
CA ASN A 178 0.62 43.60 13.46
C ASN A 178 -0.49 44.53 13.94
#